data_b86b3f55947c99332cc74cb9718a4ccb
#
_entry.id   b86b3f55947c99332cc74cb9718a4ccb
#
_cell.length_a   1.000
_cell.length_b   1.000
_cell.length_c   1.000
_cell.angle_alpha   90.00
_cell.angle_beta   90.00
_cell.angle_gamma   90.00
#
_symmetry.space_group_name_H-M   'P 1'
#
loop_
_entity.id
_entity.type
_entity.pdbx_description
1 polymer ?
#
loop_
_entity_poly.entity_id
_entity_poly.type
_entity_poly.pdbx_seq_one_letter_code
_entity_poly.pdbx_strand_id
1 'polypeptide(L)'
;IRDVERSRGLGDVYKRQTEYNMKRSIRLWFQELLELLFQSAALVIDTIRTFFLIALSILGPIAFALSVYDGFQSTFTQWITRYISIYMWLPVSDLFSSVLARIQVLMLTRDIEAMSDPTFIPDSSNTVYIIFLIIGIFGYFTIPTVANWIIMAGGVSQANRAMNQTANRVGNVAAAGAGAAVGNIAGKIIK
;
A
#
# COMPACT_ATOMS: atom_id res chain seq x y z
N ILE A 1 -36.17 57.17 7.27
CA ILE A 1 -34.85 56.76 7.83
C ILE A 1 -34.94 55.36 8.45
N ARG A 2 -35.95 55.06 9.26
CA ARG A 2 -36.12 53.71 9.89
C ARG A 2 -36.31 52.55 8.89
N ASP A 3 -36.99 52.78 7.78
CA ASP A 3 -37.28 51.73 6.83
C ASP A 3 -36.05 51.39 5.95
N VAL A 4 -35.15 52.34 5.73
CA VAL A 4 -33.89 52.14 5.03
C VAL A 4 -32.88 51.35 5.89
N GLU A 5 -32.83 51.58 7.19
CA GLU A 5 -31.99 50.81 8.13
C GLU A 5 -32.49 49.38 8.27
N ARG A 6 -33.81 49.18 8.31
CA ARG A 6 -34.42 47.84 8.35
C ARG A 6 -34.15 47.03 7.10
N SER A 7 -34.19 47.64 5.92
CA SER A 7 -33.90 46.98 4.62
C SER A 7 -32.40 46.63 4.49
N ARG A 8 -31.50 47.47 4.96
CA ARG A 8 -30.06 47.15 5.04
C ARG A 8 -29.76 46.01 5.98
N GLY A 9 -30.36 45.97 7.17
CA GLY A 9 -30.21 44.88 8.12
C GLY A 9 -30.70 43.52 7.57
N LEU A 10 -31.86 43.52 6.88
CA LEU A 10 -32.33 42.31 6.20
C LEU A 10 -31.37 41.86 5.09
N GLY A 11 -30.87 42.79 4.25
CA GLY A 11 -29.93 42.45 3.19
C GLY A 11 -28.62 41.83 3.70
N ASP A 12 -28.12 42.32 4.83
CA ASP A 12 -26.90 41.77 5.46
C ASP A 12 -27.13 40.40 6.07
N VAL A 13 -28.32 40.15 6.65
CA VAL A 13 -28.68 38.82 7.17
C VAL A 13 -28.82 37.82 6.01
N TYR A 14 -29.47 38.16 4.92
CA TYR A 14 -29.59 37.29 3.74
C TYR A 14 -28.22 37.00 3.12
N LYS A 15 -27.31 37.98 3.01
CA LYS A 15 -25.95 37.77 2.51
C LYS A 15 -25.17 36.79 3.37
N ARG A 16 -25.19 36.96 4.70
CA ARG A 16 -24.53 36.04 5.64
C ARG A 16 -25.10 34.64 5.58
N GLN A 17 -26.42 34.51 5.47
CA GLN A 17 -27.08 33.21 5.35
C GLN A 17 -26.75 32.51 4.04
N THR A 18 -26.68 33.24 2.94
CA THR A 18 -26.30 32.70 1.64
C THR A 18 -24.82 32.28 1.64
N GLU A 19 -23.94 33.09 2.21
CA GLU A 19 -22.53 32.77 2.36
C GLU A 19 -22.31 31.51 3.23
N TYR A 20 -23.04 31.41 4.34
CA TYR A 20 -23.00 30.25 5.22
C TYR A 20 -23.49 28.99 4.51
N ASN A 21 -24.62 29.06 3.82
CA ASN A 21 -25.18 27.94 3.07
C ASN A 21 -24.26 27.49 1.95
N MET A 22 -23.62 28.43 1.26
CA MET A 22 -22.65 28.12 0.20
C MET A 22 -21.40 27.43 0.77
N LYS A 23 -20.84 27.93 1.86
CA LYS A 23 -19.70 27.30 2.56
C LYS A 23 -20.05 25.90 3.03
N ARG A 24 -21.25 25.70 3.56
CA ARG A 24 -21.75 24.39 4.01
C ARG A 24 -21.90 23.43 2.82
N SER A 25 -22.51 23.88 1.72
CA SER A 25 -22.67 23.04 0.52
C SER A 25 -21.34 22.60 -0.09
N ILE A 26 -20.37 23.51 -0.16
CA ILE A 26 -19.01 23.19 -0.65
C ILE A 26 -18.34 22.17 0.26
N ARG A 27 -18.48 22.30 1.58
CA ARG A 27 -17.91 21.37 2.54
C ARG A 27 -18.52 19.96 2.42
N LEU A 28 -19.84 19.87 2.30
CA LEU A 28 -20.56 18.60 2.12
C LEU A 28 -20.15 17.93 0.80
N TRP A 29 -20.12 18.68 -0.30
CA TRP A 29 -19.65 18.15 -1.58
C TRP A 29 -18.21 17.64 -1.52
N PHE A 30 -17.34 18.37 -0.85
CA PHE A 30 -15.94 17.94 -0.66
C PHE A 30 -15.83 16.67 0.19
N GLN A 31 -16.65 16.55 1.22
CA GLN A 31 -16.73 15.34 2.05
C GLN A 31 -17.20 14.14 1.24
N GLU A 32 -18.27 14.27 0.45
CA GLU A 32 -18.76 13.21 -0.43
C GLU A 32 -17.70 12.77 -1.45
N LEU A 33 -16.96 13.73 -2.03
CA LEU A 33 -15.85 13.44 -2.94
C LEU A 33 -14.74 12.66 -2.25
N LEU A 34 -14.34 13.07 -1.05
CA LEU A 34 -13.31 12.35 -0.29
C LEU A 34 -13.75 10.95 0.12
N GLU A 35 -15.01 10.76 0.48
CA GLU A 35 -15.56 9.45 0.80
C GLU A 35 -15.52 8.51 -0.40
N LEU A 36 -15.91 9.00 -1.57
CA LEU A 36 -15.80 8.26 -2.83
C LEU A 36 -14.35 7.91 -3.15
N LEU A 37 -13.41 8.84 -2.97
CA LEU A 37 -11.99 8.59 -3.18
C LEU A 37 -11.44 7.57 -2.19
N PHE A 38 -11.86 7.62 -0.93
CA PHE A 38 -11.46 6.65 0.09
C PHE A 38 -11.92 5.23 -0.26
N GLN A 39 -13.19 5.05 -0.64
CA GLN A 39 -13.72 3.77 -1.08
C GLN A 39 -13.02 3.28 -2.35
N SER A 40 -12.75 4.18 -3.29
CA SER A 40 -12.03 3.87 -4.52
C SER A 40 -10.59 3.46 -4.28
N ALA A 41 -9.90 4.05 -3.29
CA ALA A 41 -8.50 3.74 -2.99
C ALA A 41 -8.28 2.26 -2.65
N ALA A 42 -9.16 1.67 -1.84
CA ALA A 42 -9.13 0.24 -1.52
C ALA A 42 -9.29 -0.63 -2.77
N LEU A 43 -10.29 -0.33 -3.61
CA LEU A 43 -10.56 -1.06 -4.86
C LEU A 43 -9.41 -0.94 -5.86
N VAL A 44 -8.79 0.24 -5.96
CA VAL A 44 -7.64 0.48 -6.85
C VAL A 44 -6.46 -0.39 -6.43
N ILE A 45 -6.12 -0.45 -5.15
CA ILE A 45 -5.02 -1.28 -4.65
C ILE A 45 -5.29 -2.77 -4.91
N ASP A 46 -6.51 -3.26 -4.67
CA ASP A 46 -6.88 -4.65 -4.93
C ASP A 46 -6.82 -5.01 -6.43
N THR A 47 -7.29 -4.10 -7.27
CA THR A 47 -7.25 -4.28 -8.73
C THR A 47 -5.82 -4.32 -9.25
N ILE A 48 -4.97 -3.38 -8.84
CA ILE A 48 -3.55 -3.33 -9.22
C ILE A 48 -2.81 -4.59 -8.72
N ARG A 49 -3.07 -5.01 -7.49
CA ARG A 49 -2.50 -6.24 -6.93
C ARG A 49 -2.86 -7.45 -7.78
N THR A 50 -4.13 -7.61 -8.11
CA THR A 50 -4.62 -8.73 -8.91
C THR A 50 -3.98 -8.73 -10.30
N PHE A 51 -3.89 -7.57 -10.95
CA PHE A 51 -3.20 -7.42 -12.23
C PHE A 51 -1.73 -7.86 -12.15
N PHE A 52 -0.98 -7.39 -11.15
CA PHE A 52 0.41 -7.78 -10.99
C PHE A 52 0.60 -9.27 -10.69
N LEU A 53 -0.28 -9.89 -9.88
CA LEU A 53 -0.22 -11.32 -9.61
C LEU A 53 -0.47 -12.14 -10.87
N ILE A 54 -1.44 -11.76 -11.69
CA ILE A 54 -1.71 -12.41 -12.99
C ILE A 54 -0.50 -12.26 -13.91
N ALA A 55 0.03 -11.06 -14.07
CA ALA A 55 1.20 -10.81 -14.90
C ALA A 55 2.41 -11.63 -14.45
N LEU A 56 2.71 -11.66 -13.15
CA LEU A 56 3.81 -12.46 -12.60
C LEU A 56 3.55 -13.97 -12.76
N SER A 57 2.32 -14.43 -12.63
CA SER A 57 1.98 -15.85 -12.85
C SER A 57 2.27 -16.29 -14.30
N ILE A 58 1.95 -15.44 -15.27
CA ILE A 58 2.25 -15.68 -16.69
C ILE A 58 3.76 -15.68 -16.96
N LEU A 59 4.51 -14.78 -16.29
CA LEU A 59 5.96 -14.67 -16.43
C LEU A 59 6.75 -15.73 -15.65
N GLY A 60 6.09 -16.46 -14.74
CA GLY A 60 6.72 -17.49 -13.90
C GLY A 60 7.50 -18.56 -14.67
N PRO A 61 6.90 -19.23 -15.65
CA PRO A 61 7.59 -20.23 -16.46
C PRO A 61 8.81 -19.68 -17.21
N ILE A 62 8.75 -18.43 -17.65
CA ILE A 62 9.85 -17.75 -18.32
C ILE A 62 10.99 -17.46 -17.33
N ALA A 63 10.68 -16.97 -16.14
CA ALA A 63 11.67 -16.73 -15.09
C ALA A 63 12.35 -18.04 -14.64
N PHE A 64 11.59 -19.13 -14.57
CA PHE A 64 12.13 -20.47 -14.29
C PHE A 64 13.05 -20.96 -15.41
N ALA A 65 12.63 -20.86 -16.66
CA ALA A 65 13.44 -21.28 -17.80
C ALA A 65 14.75 -20.49 -17.90
N LEU A 66 14.71 -19.19 -17.68
CA LEU A 66 15.93 -18.36 -17.68
C LEU A 66 16.89 -18.72 -16.55
N SER A 67 16.39 -19.16 -15.40
CA SER A 67 17.23 -19.50 -14.25
C SER A 67 18.15 -20.71 -14.46
N VAL A 68 17.89 -21.51 -15.49
CA VAL A 68 18.71 -22.67 -15.86
C VAL A 68 20.01 -22.23 -16.55
N TYR A 69 20.06 -21.06 -17.17
CA TYR A 69 21.24 -20.54 -17.83
C TYR A 69 22.23 -19.93 -16.83
N ASP A 70 23.51 -20.19 -17.05
CA ASP A 70 24.58 -19.62 -16.26
C ASP A 70 24.55 -18.08 -16.31
N GLY A 71 24.57 -17.43 -15.14
CA GLY A 71 24.45 -15.98 -14.97
C GLY A 71 23.03 -15.48 -14.70
N PHE A 72 21.95 -16.25 -14.98
CA PHE A 72 20.57 -15.86 -14.74
C PHE A 72 19.92 -16.58 -13.55
N GLN A 73 20.67 -17.33 -12.77
CA GLN A 73 20.18 -18.15 -11.65
C GLN A 73 19.40 -17.33 -10.58
N SER A 74 19.75 -16.03 -10.41
CA SER A 74 19.07 -15.14 -9.48
C SER A 74 17.68 -14.66 -9.96
N THR A 75 17.36 -14.84 -11.25
CA THR A 75 16.12 -14.33 -11.86
C THR A 75 14.90 -14.97 -11.22
N PHE A 76 14.91 -16.27 -11.02
CA PHE A 76 13.80 -16.99 -10.39
C PHE A 76 13.58 -16.56 -8.93
N THR A 77 14.67 -16.38 -8.17
CA THR A 77 14.57 -15.94 -6.77
C THR A 77 14.04 -14.51 -6.66
N GLN A 78 14.47 -13.62 -7.56
CA GLN A 78 13.95 -12.26 -7.61
C GLN A 78 12.45 -12.26 -7.99
N TRP A 79 12.05 -13.13 -8.92
CA TRP A 79 10.66 -13.29 -9.32
C TRP A 79 9.81 -13.75 -8.13
N ILE A 80 10.21 -14.81 -7.40
CA ILE A 80 9.52 -15.28 -6.19
C ILE A 80 9.40 -14.16 -5.16
N THR A 81 10.47 -13.43 -4.91
CA THR A 81 10.47 -12.34 -3.93
C THR A 81 9.45 -11.26 -4.30
N ARG A 82 9.35 -10.90 -5.57
CA ARG A 82 8.34 -9.93 -6.06
C ARG A 82 6.93 -10.49 -5.95
N TYR A 83 6.73 -11.76 -6.31
CA TYR A 83 5.44 -12.42 -6.21
C TYR A 83 4.92 -12.41 -4.76
N ILE A 84 5.76 -12.81 -3.81
CA ILE A 84 5.42 -12.79 -2.37
C ILE A 84 5.18 -11.36 -1.89
N SER A 85 5.98 -10.39 -2.32
CA SER A 85 5.80 -8.98 -1.95
C SER A 85 4.42 -8.45 -2.33
N ILE A 86 3.96 -8.74 -3.54
CA ILE A 86 2.65 -8.30 -4.01
C ILE A 86 1.53 -9.11 -3.34
N TYR A 87 1.75 -10.39 -3.07
CA TYR A 87 0.80 -11.21 -2.32
C TYR A 87 0.55 -10.66 -0.91
N MET A 88 1.60 -10.13 -0.26
CA MET A 88 1.53 -9.51 1.07
C MET A 88 0.75 -8.20 1.13
N TRP A 89 0.37 -7.60 -0.03
CA TRP A 89 -0.48 -6.41 -0.03
C TRP A 89 -1.85 -6.68 0.61
N LEU A 90 -2.40 -7.88 0.41
CA LEU A 90 -3.70 -8.24 0.97
C LEU A 90 -3.71 -8.21 2.50
N PRO A 91 -2.87 -8.99 3.21
CA PRO A 91 -2.89 -8.96 4.67
C PRO A 91 -2.53 -7.58 5.24
N VAL A 92 -1.65 -6.80 4.57
CA VAL A 92 -1.35 -5.43 4.99
C VAL A 92 -2.57 -4.52 4.80
N SER A 93 -3.30 -4.66 3.69
CA SER A 93 -4.55 -3.93 3.43
C SER A 93 -5.61 -4.27 4.48
N ASP A 94 -5.78 -5.54 4.82
CA ASP A 94 -6.76 -6.00 5.81
C ASP A 94 -6.44 -5.46 7.22
N LEU A 95 -5.16 -5.48 7.61
CA LEU A 95 -4.73 -4.87 8.86
C LEU A 95 -5.01 -3.37 8.88
N PHE A 96 -4.66 -2.67 7.80
CA PHE A 96 -4.91 -1.23 7.70
C PHE A 96 -6.40 -0.91 7.77
N SER A 97 -7.25 -1.63 7.04
CA SER A 97 -8.71 -1.49 7.08
C SER A 97 -9.27 -1.74 8.48
N SER A 98 -8.75 -2.74 9.19
CA SER A 98 -9.16 -3.05 10.57
C SER A 98 -8.83 -1.91 11.54
N VAL A 99 -7.65 -1.30 11.39
CA VAL A 99 -7.24 -0.13 12.18
C VAL A 99 -8.16 1.07 11.88
N LEU A 100 -8.43 1.33 10.60
CA LEU A 100 -9.31 2.42 10.20
C LEU A 100 -10.74 2.22 10.74
N ALA A 101 -11.28 1.01 10.64
CA ALA A 101 -12.60 0.68 11.19
C ALA A 101 -12.66 0.93 12.72
N ARG A 102 -11.60 0.60 13.43
CA ARG A 102 -11.49 0.87 14.87
C ARG A 102 -11.49 2.37 15.18
N ILE A 103 -10.77 3.16 14.40
CA ILE A 103 -10.73 4.62 14.54
C ILE A 103 -12.12 5.21 14.25
N GLN A 104 -12.82 4.74 13.21
CA GLN A 104 -14.18 5.19 12.90
C GLN A 104 -15.15 4.92 14.06
N VAL A 105 -15.10 3.73 14.64
CA VAL A 105 -15.95 3.39 15.80
C VAL A 105 -15.64 4.32 16.99
N LEU A 106 -14.38 4.60 17.27
CA LEU A 106 -14.01 5.50 18.36
C LEU A 106 -14.44 6.96 18.10
N MET A 107 -14.35 7.42 16.85
CA MET A 107 -14.85 8.74 16.45
C MET A 107 -16.37 8.84 16.65
N LEU A 108 -17.10 7.84 16.16
CA LEU A 108 -18.57 7.79 16.30
C LEU A 108 -19.01 7.75 17.77
N THR A 109 -18.33 6.98 18.61
CA THR A 109 -18.61 6.90 20.05
C THR A 109 -18.40 8.27 20.71
N ARG A 110 -17.30 8.95 20.38
CA ARG A 110 -17.04 10.31 20.86
C ARG A 110 -18.10 11.32 20.42
N ASP A 111 -18.55 11.23 19.18
CA ASP A 111 -19.57 12.13 18.65
C ASP A 111 -20.92 11.91 19.36
N ILE A 112 -21.28 10.66 19.65
CA ILE A 112 -22.48 10.31 20.42
C ILE A 112 -22.39 10.84 21.86
N GLU A 113 -21.26 10.68 22.53
CA GLU A 113 -21.01 11.22 23.85
C GLU A 113 -21.09 12.75 23.87
N ALA A 114 -20.47 13.41 22.87
CA ALA A 114 -20.49 14.85 22.72
C ALA A 114 -21.89 15.41 22.44
N MET A 115 -22.76 14.68 21.75
CA MET A 115 -24.17 15.08 21.54
C MET A 115 -24.98 15.13 22.85
N SER A 116 -24.51 14.51 23.92
CA SER A 116 -25.13 14.60 25.24
C SER A 116 -24.84 15.94 25.95
N ASP A 117 -23.89 16.71 25.44
CA ASP A 117 -23.55 18.05 25.96
C ASP A 117 -24.36 19.14 25.21
N PRO A 118 -25.19 19.94 25.91
CA PRO A 118 -25.98 20.99 25.29
C PRO A 118 -25.16 22.11 24.61
N THR A 119 -23.86 22.18 24.90
CA THR A 119 -22.96 23.19 24.33
C THR A 119 -22.21 22.70 23.09
N PHE A 120 -22.39 21.43 22.71
CA PHE A 120 -21.72 20.83 21.57
C PHE A 120 -22.17 21.42 20.24
N ILE A 121 -21.21 21.91 19.46
CA ILE A 121 -21.46 22.40 18.09
C ILE A 121 -21.04 21.30 17.10
N PRO A 122 -21.96 20.67 16.35
CA PRO A 122 -21.68 19.55 15.44
C PRO A 122 -20.69 19.85 14.30
N ASP A 123 -20.38 21.12 14.06
CA ASP A 123 -19.51 21.55 12.95
C ASP A 123 -18.02 21.17 13.13
N SER A 124 -17.57 20.97 14.37
CA SER A 124 -16.18 20.55 14.64
C SER A 124 -15.92 19.06 14.32
N SER A 125 -16.92 18.21 14.43
CA SER A 125 -16.85 16.78 14.14
C SER A 125 -16.56 16.52 12.65
N ASN A 126 -17.17 17.27 11.75
CA ASN A 126 -16.99 17.11 10.31
C ASN A 126 -15.54 17.36 9.85
N THR A 127 -14.80 18.25 10.50
CA THR A 127 -13.39 18.52 10.14
C THR A 127 -12.50 17.33 10.50
N VAL A 128 -12.72 16.69 11.64
CA VAL A 128 -11.97 15.51 12.08
C VAL A 128 -12.23 14.34 11.12
N TYR A 129 -13.48 14.16 10.68
CA TYR A 129 -13.84 13.14 9.71
C TYR A 129 -13.16 13.35 8.35
N ILE A 130 -13.09 14.58 7.85
CA ILE A 130 -12.38 14.91 6.62
C ILE A 130 -10.89 14.56 6.72
N ILE A 131 -10.25 14.91 7.82
CA ILE A 131 -8.83 14.57 8.07
C ILE A 131 -8.65 13.05 8.10
N PHE A 132 -9.55 12.32 8.73
CA PHE A 132 -9.55 10.86 8.76
C PHE A 132 -9.62 10.26 7.36
N LEU A 133 -10.52 10.74 6.50
CA LEU A 133 -10.63 10.29 5.10
C LEU A 133 -9.33 10.53 4.32
N ILE A 134 -8.71 11.69 4.49
CA ILE A 134 -7.44 12.03 3.84
C ILE A 134 -6.33 11.06 4.30
N ILE A 135 -6.21 10.83 5.61
CA ILE A 135 -5.23 9.88 6.16
C ILE A 135 -5.48 8.46 5.62
N GLY A 136 -6.74 8.05 5.54
CA GLY A 136 -7.12 6.76 4.98
C GLY A 136 -6.71 6.60 3.52
N ILE A 137 -6.97 7.60 2.68
CA ILE A 137 -6.58 7.58 1.26
C ILE A 137 -5.06 7.45 1.12
N PHE A 138 -4.28 8.29 1.79
CA PHE A 138 -2.82 8.21 1.75
C PHE A 138 -2.31 6.89 2.32
N GLY A 139 -2.92 6.38 3.37
CA GLY A 139 -2.57 5.10 3.98
C GLY A 139 -2.71 3.94 3.00
N TYR A 140 -3.78 3.87 2.20
CA TYR A 140 -3.92 2.85 1.17
C TYR A 140 -2.79 2.89 0.14
N PHE A 141 -2.36 4.07 -0.30
CA PHE A 141 -1.25 4.20 -1.24
C PHE A 141 0.11 3.82 -0.63
N THR A 142 0.26 3.77 0.68
CA THR A 142 1.50 3.31 1.34
C THR A 142 1.57 1.78 1.49
N ILE A 143 0.47 1.03 1.30
CA ILE A 143 0.42 -0.44 1.45
C ILE A 143 1.52 -1.17 0.65
N PRO A 144 1.76 -0.86 -0.64
CA PRO A 144 2.82 -1.50 -1.40
C PRO A 144 4.21 -1.31 -0.79
N THR A 145 4.47 -0.13 -0.25
CA THR A 145 5.75 0.21 0.39
C THR A 145 5.94 -0.56 1.70
N VAL A 146 4.90 -0.60 2.54
CA VAL A 146 4.92 -1.34 3.82
C VAL A 146 5.09 -2.84 3.57
N ALA A 147 4.36 -3.42 2.62
CA ALA A 147 4.50 -4.82 2.25
C ALA A 147 5.93 -5.16 1.81
N ASN A 148 6.54 -4.29 1.02
CA ASN A 148 7.93 -4.46 0.59
C ASN A 148 8.92 -4.38 1.78
N TRP A 149 8.71 -3.48 2.73
CA TRP A 149 9.53 -3.40 3.96
C TRP A 149 9.43 -4.69 4.79
N ILE A 150 8.22 -5.24 4.95
CA ILE A 150 8.01 -6.50 5.69
C ILE A 150 8.82 -7.63 5.05
N ILE A 151 8.77 -7.74 3.73
CA ILE A 151 9.52 -8.78 3.00
C ILE A 151 11.03 -8.57 3.13
N MET A 152 11.51 -7.33 3.01
CA MET A 152 12.93 -7.02 3.19
C MET A 152 13.41 -7.29 4.62
N ALA A 153 12.61 -6.93 5.62
CA ALA A 153 12.90 -7.17 7.03
C ALA A 153 12.83 -8.67 7.39
N GLY A 154 11.96 -9.43 6.73
CA GLY A 154 11.78 -10.88 6.94
C GLY A 154 12.93 -11.77 6.46
N GLY A 155 14.05 -11.18 6.05
CA GLY A 155 15.25 -11.94 5.72
C GLY A 155 15.28 -12.58 4.32
N VAL A 156 14.31 -12.29 3.45
CA VAL A 156 14.30 -12.79 2.06
C VAL A 156 15.54 -12.34 1.30
N SER A 157 16.06 -11.15 1.60
CA SER A 157 17.34 -10.68 1.05
C SER A 157 18.54 -11.50 1.56
N GLN A 158 18.50 -11.99 2.79
CA GLN A 158 19.52 -12.87 3.35
C GLN A 158 19.40 -14.30 2.80
N ALA A 159 18.19 -14.83 2.67
CA ALA A 159 17.94 -16.11 2.02
C ALA A 159 18.45 -16.11 0.57
N ASN A 160 18.24 -15.03 -0.18
CA ASN A 160 18.79 -14.84 -1.52
C ASN A 160 20.33 -14.87 -1.54
N ARG A 161 20.98 -14.21 -0.59
CA ARG A 161 22.45 -14.23 -0.47
C ARG A 161 22.95 -15.63 -0.11
N ALA A 162 22.28 -16.31 0.82
CA ALA A 162 22.61 -17.66 1.23
C ALA A 162 22.47 -18.67 0.07
N MET A 163 21.36 -18.58 -0.70
CA MET A 163 21.15 -19.42 -1.87
C MET A 163 22.20 -19.18 -2.95
N ASN A 164 22.53 -17.93 -3.27
CA ASN A 164 23.56 -17.59 -4.23
C ASN A 164 24.95 -18.05 -3.76
N GLN A 165 25.28 -17.93 -2.48
CA GLN A 165 26.53 -18.42 -1.93
C GLN A 165 26.61 -19.96 -1.98
N THR A 166 25.50 -20.65 -1.71
CA THR A 166 25.43 -22.11 -1.79
C THR A 166 25.55 -22.58 -3.25
N ALA A 167 24.84 -21.94 -4.18
CA ALA A 167 24.95 -22.24 -5.61
C ALA A 167 26.39 -22.04 -6.13
N ASN A 168 27.03 -20.93 -5.77
CA ASN A 168 28.42 -20.67 -6.13
C ASN A 168 29.41 -21.68 -5.50
N ARG A 169 29.17 -22.10 -4.26
CA ARG A 169 30.00 -23.14 -3.62
C ARG A 169 29.85 -24.48 -4.32
N VAL A 170 28.62 -24.90 -4.63
CA VAL A 170 28.36 -26.15 -5.36
C VAL A 170 28.95 -26.09 -6.77
N GLY A 171 28.81 -24.99 -7.47
CA GLY A 171 29.43 -24.76 -8.78
C GLY A 171 30.95 -24.85 -8.74
N ASN A 172 31.58 -24.22 -7.76
CA ASN A 172 33.04 -24.26 -7.61
C ASN A 172 33.55 -25.66 -7.20
N VAL A 173 32.82 -26.42 -6.36
CA VAL A 173 33.18 -27.79 -6.00
C VAL A 173 33.01 -28.72 -7.21
N ALA A 174 31.95 -28.55 -8.01
CA ALA A 174 31.76 -29.33 -9.25
C ALA A 174 32.87 -29.03 -10.28
N ALA A 175 33.26 -27.76 -10.47
CA ALA A 175 34.34 -27.34 -11.36
C ALA A 175 35.72 -27.85 -10.88
N ALA A 176 35.99 -27.79 -9.58
CA ALA A 176 37.23 -28.34 -9.00
C ALA A 176 37.27 -29.87 -9.12
N GLY A 177 36.13 -30.57 -8.91
CA GLY A 177 36.04 -32.00 -9.09
C GLY A 177 36.27 -32.44 -10.53
N ALA A 178 35.70 -31.72 -11.49
CA ALA A 178 35.92 -31.97 -12.94
C ALA A 178 37.36 -31.67 -13.37
N GLY A 179 37.94 -30.58 -12.88
CA GLY A 179 39.33 -30.21 -13.15
C GLY A 179 40.33 -31.21 -12.59
N ALA A 180 40.10 -31.75 -11.38
CA ALA A 180 40.94 -32.78 -10.79
C ALA A 180 40.86 -34.11 -11.55
N ALA A 181 39.67 -34.49 -12.04
CA ALA A 181 39.47 -35.69 -12.84
C ALA A 181 40.18 -35.60 -14.18
N VAL A 182 40.11 -34.46 -14.88
CA VAL A 182 40.77 -34.22 -16.16
C VAL A 182 42.29 -34.14 -15.98
N GLY A 183 42.78 -33.48 -14.92
CA GLY A 183 44.21 -33.41 -14.59
C GLY A 183 44.85 -34.78 -14.29
N ASN A 184 44.13 -35.67 -13.62
CA ASN A 184 44.57 -37.02 -13.29
C ASN A 184 44.62 -37.95 -14.53
N ILE A 185 43.73 -37.74 -15.50
CA ILE A 185 43.74 -38.47 -16.77
C ILE A 185 44.88 -38.00 -17.65
N ALA A 186 45.10 -36.69 -17.77
CA ALA A 186 46.18 -36.14 -18.56
C ALA A 186 47.57 -36.55 -18.03
N GLY A 187 47.79 -36.59 -16.70
CA GLY A 187 49.02 -37.06 -16.08
C GLY A 187 49.30 -38.57 -16.26
N LYS A 188 48.29 -39.37 -16.58
CA LYS A 188 48.47 -40.80 -16.85
C LYS A 188 48.75 -41.13 -18.31
N ILE A 189 48.50 -40.21 -19.23
CA ILE A 189 48.71 -40.40 -20.69
C ILE A 189 50.12 -39.94 -21.09
N ILE A 190 50.81 -39.16 -20.28
CA ILE A 190 52.16 -38.61 -20.57
C ILE A 190 53.28 -39.43 -19.91
N LYS A 191 52.97 -40.58 -19.33
CA LYS A 191 53.92 -41.55 -18.85
C LYS A 191 53.88 -42.79 -19.74
#